data_2612618a80a0d49bd9ce453cf00f5cfb
#
_entry.id   2612618a80a0d49bd9ce453cf00f5cfb
#
_cell.length_a   1.000
_cell.length_b   1.000
_cell.length_c   1.000
_cell.angle_alpha   90.00
_cell.angle_beta   90.00
_cell.angle_gamma   90.00
#
_symmetry.space_group_name_H-M   'P 1'
#
loop_
_entity.id
_entity.type
_entity.pdbx_description
1 polymer ?
#
loop_
_entity_poly.entity_id
_entity_poly.type
_entity_poly.pdbx_seq_one_letter_code
_entity_poly.pdbx_strand_id
1 'polypeptide(L)'
;MNKSKIVFILLLTFCLNGFAGQKGRTLKNPLFVFNNGLNKQDLPFIPYDEQATMLKKYGFDGIEHRETSGMMELKEALGKQGLKICADYLKIDIDQKEPYLPEWKEVIPKLKGTGIILWCHLHSAKFKPSDEAADTEVVPILQELADFAKPYGVKLAIYPHIWFLAEKAEDSYRIAQKVNRENVGAVFNLPHFLRTDSEENIDKVISLILPKLFAVSICGAEGGDTNDMDWDRLIQPLGKGTFDVYRLVELLADKGFQGSFGLQCYGLKDVPENYLSQSGEVWKSFKQRYAQPLNSLDSKEKSSGWKLLFDGKSTKQWRAINEKSFPKVGRKVENGELCISGDNVLAESINTGDIVTEKMYGNFELVWDWKMLTKGGNSGLKYFVIEGLSVNHKHGEGPEYQLLDDKNHPWMLEGKMKPNDFHTVGSLYELYAASADKRPSPLGLWNQSRIVSNNNHIEHWLNGQKVLEYERGSSDFKEQIAKSKMAGIPGFGLAKEGHILLQDHGSIVHFRNIKIKELK
;
A
#
# COMPACT_ATOMS: atom_id res chain seq x y z
N MET A 1 61.15 -18.38 -16.64
CA MET A 1 60.29 -18.04 -15.51
C MET A 1 59.25 -17.04 -16.01
N ASN A 2 58.12 -17.54 -16.53
CA ASN A 2 57.03 -16.71 -17.05
C ASN A 2 55.96 -16.57 -15.97
N LYS A 3 55.69 -15.34 -15.55
CA LYS A 3 54.58 -15.01 -14.65
C LYS A 3 53.35 -14.64 -15.52
N SER A 4 52.40 -15.54 -15.61
CA SER A 4 51.09 -15.28 -16.20
C SER A 4 50.28 -14.37 -15.28
N LYS A 5 49.94 -13.19 -15.76
CA LYS A 5 48.97 -12.29 -15.14
C LYS A 5 47.57 -12.74 -15.56
N ILE A 6 46.79 -13.23 -14.61
CA ILE A 6 45.34 -13.46 -14.79
C ILE A 6 44.67 -12.11 -14.61
N VAL A 7 44.09 -11.61 -15.69
CA VAL A 7 43.23 -10.41 -15.69
C VAL A 7 41.81 -10.88 -15.43
N PHE A 8 41.23 -10.54 -14.26
CA PHE A 8 39.81 -10.68 -13.97
C PHE A 8 39.09 -9.54 -14.71
N ILE A 9 38.38 -9.87 -15.75
CA ILE A 9 37.42 -8.95 -16.41
C ILE A 9 36.10 -9.06 -15.65
N LEU A 10 35.81 -8.08 -14.78
CA LEU A 10 34.49 -7.87 -14.22
C LEU A 10 33.59 -7.34 -15.35
N LEU A 11 32.72 -8.18 -15.88
CA LEU A 11 31.62 -7.76 -16.75
C LEU A 11 30.56 -7.04 -15.88
N LEU A 12 30.66 -5.72 -15.80
CA LEU A 12 29.57 -4.87 -15.37
C LEU A 12 28.50 -4.87 -16.48
N THR A 13 27.48 -5.70 -16.33
CA THR A 13 26.26 -5.56 -17.12
C THR A 13 25.53 -4.31 -16.66
N PHE A 14 25.79 -3.19 -17.31
CA PHE A 14 24.91 -2.03 -17.27
C PHE A 14 23.59 -2.42 -17.93
N CYS A 15 22.56 -2.66 -17.12
CA CYS A 15 21.18 -2.63 -17.60
C CYS A 15 20.87 -1.19 -18.04
N LEU A 16 21.07 -0.91 -19.30
CA LEU A 16 20.47 0.24 -19.99
C LEU A 16 18.94 0.01 -20.03
N ASN A 17 18.24 0.36 -18.96
CA ASN A 17 16.80 0.58 -19.04
C ASN A 17 16.58 1.85 -19.85
N GLY A 18 16.47 1.67 -21.15
CA GLY A 18 16.07 2.71 -22.09
C GLY A 18 14.73 3.29 -21.65
N PHE A 19 14.65 4.60 -21.66
CA PHE A 19 13.45 5.39 -21.45
C PHE A 19 12.36 5.00 -22.46
N ALA A 20 11.61 3.93 -22.17
CA ALA A 20 10.32 3.70 -22.80
C ALA A 20 9.37 4.74 -22.20
N GLY A 21 8.71 5.54 -23.05
CA GLY A 21 7.62 6.42 -22.61
C GLY A 21 6.68 5.64 -21.70
N GLN A 22 6.15 6.29 -20.66
CA GLN A 22 5.32 5.65 -19.62
C GLN A 22 4.27 4.76 -20.28
N LYS A 23 4.56 3.45 -20.40
CA LYS A 23 3.54 2.46 -20.72
C LYS A 23 2.53 2.54 -19.59
N GLY A 24 1.25 2.73 -19.93
CA GLY A 24 0.20 2.83 -18.96
C GLY A 24 0.31 1.72 -17.91
N ARG A 25 0.27 2.07 -16.63
CA ARG A 25 0.23 1.13 -15.51
C ARG A 25 -0.99 0.22 -15.72
N THR A 26 -0.85 -1.06 -15.51
CA THR A 26 -1.96 -2.00 -15.70
C THR A 26 -1.94 -3.03 -14.59
N LEU A 27 -3.02 -3.12 -13.83
CA LEU A 27 -3.23 -4.16 -12.84
C LEU A 27 -3.79 -5.41 -13.54
N LYS A 28 -2.89 -6.34 -13.90
CA LYS A 28 -3.22 -7.58 -14.63
C LYS A 28 -3.50 -8.76 -13.69
N ASN A 29 -3.28 -8.59 -12.40
CA ASN A 29 -3.44 -9.62 -11.40
C ASN A 29 -4.87 -10.17 -11.40
N PRO A 30 -5.06 -11.50 -11.44
CA PRO A 30 -6.38 -12.11 -11.34
C PRO A 30 -6.99 -11.87 -9.95
N LEU A 31 -8.32 -11.70 -9.91
CA LEU A 31 -9.10 -11.72 -8.66
C LEU A 31 -9.99 -12.96 -8.66
N PHE A 32 -9.88 -13.79 -7.63
CA PHE A 32 -10.76 -14.93 -7.42
C PHE A 32 -11.48 -14.84 -6.07
N VAL A 33 -12.53 -15.62 -5.88
CA VAL A 33 -13.34 -15.65 -4.64
C VAL A 33 -12.94 -16.85 -3.81
N PHE A 34 -12.93 -16.73 -2.50
CA PHE A 34 -12.82 -17.87 -1.59
C PHE A 34 -14.12 -18.68 -1.64
N ASN A 35 -14.01 -20.00 -1.48
CA ASN A 35 -15.16 -20.91 -1.47
C ASN A 35 -16.26 -20.49 -0.50
N ASN A 36 -15.87 -19.95 0.67
CA ASN A 36 -16.81 -19.45 1.68
C ASN A 36 -17.60 -18.20 1.23
N GLY A 37 -17.29 -17.64 0.07
CA GLY A 37 -18.08 -16.59 -0.56
C GLY A 37 -19.26 -17.10 -1.38
N LEU A 38 -19.37 -18.41 -1.61
CA LEU A 38 -20.47 -19.02 -2.34
C LEU A 38 -21.12 -20.16 -1.54
N ASN A 39 -20.30 -20.97 -0.87
CA ASN A 39 -20.75 -22.15 -0.13
C ASN A 39 -20.77 -21.85 1.38
N LYS A 40 -21.86 -21.28 1.87
CA LYS A 40 -22.09 -20.99 3.29
C LYS A 40 -22.75 -22.19 3.96
N GLN A 41 -22.40 -22.44 5.23
CA GLN A 41 -22.94 -23.57 5.99
C GLN A 41 -24.47 -23.50 6.17
N ASP A 42 -25.03 -22.33 6.24
CA ASP A 42 -26.44 -22.04 6.52
C ASP A 42 -27.29 -21.83 5.25
N LEU A 43 -26.68 -21.91 4.07
CA LEU A 43 -27.38 -21.77 2.78
C LEU A 43 -27.30 -23.07 1.97
N PRO A 44 -28.30 -23.31 1.09
CA PRO A 44 -28.21 -24.41 0.15
C PRO A 44 -26.95 -24.33 -0.71
N PHE A 45 -26.36 -25.47 -1.03
CA PHE A 45 -25.24 -25.54 -1.96
C PHE A 45 -25.64 -24.98 -3.32
N ILE A 46 -24.86 -24.03 -3.82
CA ILE A 46 -25.05 -23.45 -5.16
C ILE A 46 -24.40 -24.40 -6.17
N PRO A 47 -25.12 -24.91 -7.18
CA PRO A 47 -24.55 -25.80 -8.21
C PRO A 47 -23.34 -25.16 -8.91
N TYR A 48 -22.34 -25.94 -9.27
CA TYR A 48 -21.08 -25.42 -9.84
C TYR A 48 -21.25 -24.60 -11.11
N ASP A 49 -22.18 -24.95 -12.00
CA ASP A 49 -22.47 -24.14 -13.20
C ASP A 49 -23.08 -22.77 -12.84
N GLU A 50 -23.87 -22.70 -11.78
CA GLU A 50 -24.42 -21.43 -11.26
C GLU A 50 -23.32 -20.60 -10.58
N GLN A 51 -22.44 -21.23 -9.78
CA GLN A 51 -21.26 -20.56 -9.21
C GLN A 51 -20.41 -19.95 -10.33
N ALA A 52 -20.08 -20.70 -11.36
CA ALA A 52 -19.29 -20.23 -12.50
C ALA A 52 -19.96 -19.07 -13.23
N THR A 53 -21.28 -19.13 -13.42
CA THR A 53 -22.06 -18.05 -14.05
C THR A 53 -22.03 -16.78 -13.21
N MET A 54 -22.20 -16.89 -11.89
CA MET A 54 -22.16 -15.77 -10.95
C MET A 54 -20.79 -15.11 -10.92
N LEU A 55 -19.72 -15.90 -10.82
CA LEU A 55 -18.33 -15.39 -10.83
C LEU A 55 -18.02 -14.63 -12.12
N LYS A 56 -18.41 -15.18 -13.26
CA LYS A 56 -18.23 -14.53 -14.57
C LYS A 56 -18.99 -13.20 -14.64
N LYS A 57 -20.25 -13.20 -14.20
CA LYS A 57 -21.11 -12.02 -14.19
C LYS A 57 -20.50 -10.85 -13.41
N TYR A 58 -19.86 -11.13 -12.27
CA TYR A 58 -19.29 -10.12 -11.39
C TYR A 58 -17.79 -9.84 -11.65
N GLY A 59 -17.20 -10.44 -12.69
CA GLY A 59 -15.87 -10.11 -13.18
C GLY A 59 -14.72 -10.75 -12.40
N PHE A 60 -14.96 -11.89 -11.75
CA PHE A 60 -13.92 -12.70 -11.12
C PHE A 60 -13.27 -13.65 -12.14
N ASP A 61 -12.00 -13.99 -11.88
CA ASP A 61 -11.20 -14.87 -12.73
C ASP A 61 -11.29 -16.34 -12.31
N GLY A 62 -11.93 -16.62 -11.17
CA GLY A 62 -12.11 -17.98 -10.64
C GLY A 62 -12.49 -18.03 -9.17
N ILE A 63 -12.18 -19.17 -8.56
CA ILE A 63 -12.51 -19.47 -7.16
C ILE A 63 -11.34 -20.20 -6.47
N GLU A 64 -11.29 -20.11 -5.14
CA GLU A 64 -10.59 -21.06 -4.28
C GLU A 64 -11.51 -22.26 -4.02
N HIS A 65 -10.91 -23.45 -3.92
CA HIS A 65 -11.59 -24.69 -3.56
C HIS A 65 -10.99 -25.27 -2.27
N ARG A 66 -11.62 -26.31 -1.73
CA ARG A 66 -11.18 -26.93 -0.48
C ARG A 66 -11.09 -28.44 -0.64
N GLU A 67 -9.86 -28.96 -0.53
CA GLU A 67 -9.55 -30.36 -0.64
C GLU A 67 -9.94 -30.96 -2.01
N THR A 68 -10.03 -32.24 -2.10
CA THR A 68 -10.13 -32.93 -3.38
C THR A 68 -11.56 -33.19 -3.87
N SER A 69 -12.54 -33.14 -2.95
CA SER A 69 -13.93 -33.54 -3.25
C SER A 69 -14.64 -32.51 -4.15
N GLY A 70 -15.23 -32.96 -5.26
CA GLY A 70 -15.97 -32.12 -6.21
C GLY A 70 -15.06 -31.21 -7.08
N MET A 71 -13.75 -31.31 -6.93
CA MET A 71 -12.80 -30.44 -7.63
C MET A 71 -12.86 -30.58 -9.15
N MET A 72 -13.03 -31.78 -9.67
CA MET A 72 -13.05 -32.01 -11.13
C MET A 72 -14.34 -31.50 -11.75
N GLU A 73 -15.45 -31.64 -11.09
CA GLU A 73 -16.75 -31.11 -11.49
C GLU A 73 -16.75 -29.58 -11.50
N LEU A 74 -16.20 -28.98 -10.43
CA LEU A 74 -16.03 -27.52 -10.36
C LEU A 74 -15.09 -27.02 -11.48
N LYS A 75 -13.96 -27.70 -11.71
CA LYS A 75 -13.02 -27.36 -12.79
C LYS A 75 -13.69 -27.37 -14.15
N GLU A 76 -14.55 -28.36 -14.43
CA GLU A 76 -15.31 -28.44 -15.68
C GLU A 76 -16.30 -27.29 -15.83
N ALA A 77 -17.11 -27.03 -14.79
CA ALA A 77 -18.08 -25.94 -14.79
C ALA A 77 -17.42 -24.55 -15.01
N LEU A 78 -16.33 -24.28 -14.31
CA LEU A 78 -15.55 -23.05 -14.47
C LEU A 78 -14.96 -22.94 -15.88
N GLY A 79 -14.45 -24.05 -16.42
CA GLY A 79 -13.87 -24.09 -17.76
C GLY A 79 -14.85 -23.69 -18.86
N LYS A 80 -16.13 -24.03 -18.75
CA LYS A 80 -17.22 -23.61 -19.68
C LYS A 80 -17.36 -22.08 -19.74
N GLN A 81 -17.02 -21.37 -18.65
CA GLN A 81 -17.08 -19.90 -18.55
C GLN A 81 -15.71 -19.22 -18.78
N GLY A 82 -14.65 -19.99 -19.06
CA GLY A 82 -13.28 -19.49 -19.16
C GLY A 82 -12.69 -19.04 -17.83
N LEU A 83 -13.19 -19.59 -16.73
CA LEU A 83 -12.73 -19.39 -15.35
C LEU A 83 -11.88 -20.59 -14.90
N LYS A 84 -11.26 -20.49 -13.72
CA LYS A 84 -10.40 -21.54 -13.18
C LYS A 84 -10.48 -21.67 -11.67
N ILE A 85 -10.04 -22.80 -11.15
CA ILE A 85 -9.67 -22.93 -9.74
C ILE A 85 -8.31 -22.27 -9.59
N CYS A 86 -8.24 -21.16 -8.83
CA CYS A 86 -7.03 -20.35 -8.66
C CYS A 86 -6.18 -20.85 -7.49
N ALA A 87 -6.83 -21.30 -6.44
CA ALA A 87 -6.21 -21.84 -5.25
C ALA A 87 -7.01 -23.01 -4.69
N ASP A 88 -6.38 -23.86 -3.90
CA ASP A 88 -7.06 -24.89 -3.14
C ASP A 88 -6.45 -25.04 -1.75
N TYR A 89 -7.27 -25.17 -0.74
CA TYR A 89 -6.84 -25.46 0.62
C TYR A 89 -6.43 -26.91 0.77
N LEU A 90 -5.14 -27.15 1.02
CA LEU A 90 -4.56 -28.43 1.35
C LEU A 90 -4.16 -28.43 2.82
N LYS A 91 -4.85 -29.22 3.64
CA LYS A 91 -4.51 -29.39 5.06
C LYS A 91 -3.27 -30.28 5.20
N ILE A 92 -2.29 -29.84 5.97
CA ILE A 92 -1.13 -30.61 6.42
C ILE A 92 -1.13 -30.64 7.94
N ASP A 93 -1.31 -31.81 8.53
CA ASP A 93 -1.27 -32.05 9.97
C ASP A 93 -0.05 -32.92 10.26
N ILE A 94 1.02 -32.28 10.75
CA ILE A 94 2.32 -32.97 10.93
C ILE A 94 2.33 -33.98 12.06
N ASP A 95 1.28 -34.01 12.90
CA ASP A 95 1.15 -34.99 13.99
C ASP A 95 0.57 -36.33 13.50
N GLN A 96 0.08 -36.38 12.26
CA GLN A 96 -0.50 -37.56 11.67
C GLN A 96 0.55 -38.38 10.90
N LYS A 97 0.35 -39.71 10.86
CA LYS A 97 1.18 -40.60 10.04
C LYS A 97 1.06 -40.27 8.55
N GLU A 98 -0.12 -39.90 8.11
CA GLU A 98 -0.46 -39.42 6.78
C GLU A 98 -0.76 -37.90 6.93
N PRO A 99 0.22 -37.01 6.69
CA PRO A 99 0.09 -35.61 7.03
C PRO A 99 -0.92 -34.84 6.17
N TYR A 100 -1.30 -35.37 5.00
CA TYR A 100 -2.33 -34.84 4.10
C TYR A 100 -3.09 -35.99 3.43
N LEU A 101 -4.24 -35.68 2.80
CA LEU A 101 -5.07 -36.67 2.14
C LEU A 101 -4.31 -37.38 1.02
N PRO A 102 -4.23 -38.74 1.02
CA PRO A 102 -3.53 -39.50 -0.01
C PRO A 102 -4.05 -39.24 -1.43
N GLU A 103 -5.34 -38.91 -1.58
CA GLU A 103 -6.02 -38.58 -2.83
C GLU A 103 -5.32 -37.41 -3.59
N TRP A 104 -4.57 -36.57 -2.91
CA TRP A 104 -3.78 -35.54 -3.56
C TRP A 104 -2.79 -36.08 -4.58
N LYS A 105 -2.25 -37.28 -4.36
CA LYS A 105 -1.36 -37.95 -5.32
C LYS A 105 -2.08 -38.37 -6.62
N GLU A 106 -3.39 -38.54 -6.59
CA GLU A 106 -4.20 -38.83 -7.77
C GLU A 106 -4.72 -37.57 -8.45
N VAL A 107 -4.96 -36.50 -7.68
CA VAL A 107 -5.54 -35.24 -8.16
C VAL A 107 -4.50 -34.34 -8.78
N ILE A 108 -3.32 -34.16 -8.16
CA ILE A 108 -2.26 -33.25 -8.65
C ILE A 108 -1.92 -33.51 -10.13
N PRO A 109 -1.76 -34.74 -10.64
CA PRO A 109 -1.53 -34.97 -12.07
C PRO A 109 -2.62 -34.40 -12.98
N LYS A 110 -3.90 -34.44 -12.55
CA LYS A 110 -5.06 -33.92 -13.30
C LYS A 110 -5.14 -32.38 -13.32
N LEU A 111 -4.32 -31.71 -12.48
CA LEU A 111 -4.23 -30.26 -12.39
C LEU A 111 -3.16 -29.68 -13.33
N LYS A 112 -2.47 -30.51 -14.12
CA LYS A 112 -1.45 -30.05 -15.06
C LYS A 112 -1.98 -28.95 -15.98
N GLY A 113 -1.23 -27.84 -16.05
CA GLY A 113 -1.55 -26.70 -16.92
C GLY A 113 -2.62 -25.73 -16.38
N THR A 114 -3.20 -25.98 -15.21
CA THR A 114 -4.21 -25.08 -14.59
C THR A 114 -3.60 -23.83 -13.99
N GLY A 115 -2.33 -23.87 -13.56
CA GLY A 115 -1.68 -22.81 -12.81
C GLY A 115 -2.19 -22.64 -11.38
N ILE A 116 -2.88 -23.64 -10.84
CA ILE A 116 -3.39 -23.65 -9.47
C ILE A 116 -2.26 -23.55 -8.45
N ILE A 117 -2.56 -22.92 -7.32
CA ILE A 117 -1.69 -22.86 -6.14
C ILE A 117 -2.36 -23.62 -5.00
N LEU A 118 -1.72 -24.68 -4.50
CA LEU A 118 -2.18 -25.38 -3.31
C LEU A 118 -1.77 -24.59 -2.07
N TRP A 119 -2.73 -24.10 -1.32
CA TRP A 119 -2.52 -23.34 -0.09
C TRP A 119 -2.38 -24.31 1.09
N CYS A 120 -1.16 -24.52 1.52
CA CYS A 120 -0.84 -25.45 2.58
C CYS A 120 -1.15 -24.84 3.95
N HIS A 121 -2.15 -25.40 4.62
CA HIS A 121 -2.49 -25.10 6.01
C HIS A 121 -1.70 -26.05 6.92
N LEU A 122 -0.87 -25.48 7.77
CA LEU A 122 0.04 -26.26 8.62
C LEU A 122 -0.52 -26.38 10.03
N HIS A 123 -0.80 -27.60 10.46
CA HIS A 123 -1.39 -27.91 11.77
C HIS A 123 -0.49 -28.80 12.60
N SER A 124 -0.51 -28.58 13.92
CA SER A 124 0.04 -29.46 14.94
C SER A 124 -0.59 -29.14 16.31
N ALA A 125 -0.73 -30.16 17.14
CA ALA A 125 -1.03 -30.00 18.56
C ALA A 125 0.24 -29.96 19.44
N LYS A 126 1.40 -30.34 18.89
CA LYS A 126 2.68 -30.39 19.60
C LYS A 126 3.36 -29.04 19.68
N PHE A 127 3.24 -28.23 18.62
CA PHE A 127 3.93 -26.94 18.51
C PHE A 127 2.95 -25.77 18.62
N LYS A 128 3.43 -24.67 19.16
CA LYS A 128 2.66 -23.42 19.20
C LYS A 128 2.68 -22.73 17.83
N PRO A 129 1.74 -21.82 17.55
CA PRO A 129 1.82 -20.93 16.40
C PRO A 129 3.17 -20.21 16.33
N SER A 130 3.71 -20.08 15.13
CA SER A 130 5.02 -19.46 14.82
C SER A 130 6.24 -20.15 15.46
N ASP A 131 6.11 -21.40 15.95
CA ASP A 131 7.22 -22.14 16.54
C ASP A 131 8.18 -22.64 15.44
N GLU A 132 9.39 -22.10 15.39
CA GLU A 132 10.41 -22.48 14.40
C GLU A 132 10.90 -23.92 14.55
N ALA A 133 10.72 -24.55 15.71
CA ALA A 133 11.11 -25.96 15.93
C ALA A 133 10.27 -26.90 15.07
N ALA A 134 9.01 -26.54 14.75
CA ALA A 134 8.15 -27.29 13.85
C ALA A 134 8.70 -27.40 12.42
N ASP A 135 9.56 -26.49 12.00
CA ASP A 135 10.10 -26.47 10.64
C ASP A 135 10.88 -27.76 10.32
N THR A 136 11.46 -28.42 11.32
CA THR A 136 12.17 -29.70 11.14
C THR A 136 11.26 -30.84 10.70
N GLU A 137 9.97 -30.79 11.07
CA GLU A 137 8.95 -31.75 10.65
C GLU A 137 8.19 -31.29 9.39
N VAL A 138 7.90 -29.99 9.27
CA VAL A 138 7.16 -29.39 8.16
C VAL A 138 7.95 -29.42 6.84
N VAL A 139 9.24 -29.06 6.87
CA VAL A 139 10.05 -28.88 5.66
C VAL A 139 10.17 -30.17 4.83
N PRO A 140 10.47 -31.36 5.38
CA PRO A 140 10.54 -32.59 4.59
C PRO A 140 9.22 -32.95 3.90
N ILE A 141 8.08 -32.76 4.57
CA ILE A 141 6.75 -33.03 4.01
C ILE A 141 6.49 -32.11 2.80
N LEU A 142 6.76 -30.83 2.95
CA LEU A 142 6.58 -29.86 1.85
C LEU A 142 7.56 -30.09 0.70
N GLN A 143 8.80 -30.55 0.97
CA GLN A 143 9.76 -30.90 -0.08
C GLN A 143 9.26 -32.09 -0.90
N GLU A 144 8.80 -33.15 -0.25
CA GLU A 144 8.24 -34.33 -0.90
C GLU A 144 7.05 -33.98 -1.79
N LEU A 145 6.08 -33.25 -1.24
CA LEU A 145 4.89 -32.83 -1.99
C LEU A 145 5.24 -31.88 -3.13
N ALA A 146 6.16 -30.94 -2.92
CA ALA A 146 6.60 -30.00 -3.95
C ALA A 146 7.32 -30.71 -5.11
N ASP A 147 8.22 -31.65 -4.80
CA ASP A 147 8.94 -32.43 -5.80
C ASP A 147 7.96 -33.31 -6.61
N PHE A 148 6.93 -33.86 -5.97
CA PHE A 148 5.86 -34.59 -6.65
C PHE A 148 5.01 -33.67 -7.55
N ALA A 149 4.67 -32.45 -7.09
CA ALA A 149 3.81 -31.52 -7.80
C ALA A 149 4.52 -30.81 -8.97
N LYS A 150 5.84 -30.64 -8.90
CA LYS A 150 6.65 -29.89 -9.87
C LYS A 150 6.48 -30.33 -11.33
N PRO A 151 6.49 -31.63 -11.70
CA PRO A 151 6.31 -32.08 -13.10
C PRO A 151 4.95 -31.71 -13.71
N TYR A 152 3.98 -31.43 -12.88
CA TYR A 152 2.63 -31.04 -13.30
C TYR A 152 2.42 -29.52 -13.32
N GLY A 153 3.46 -28.74 -12.94
CA GLY A 153 3.38 -27.27 -12.88
C GLY A 153 2.49 -26.74 -11.75
N VAL A 154 2.20 -27.58 -10.76
CA VAL A 154 1.40 -27.22 -9.59
C VAL A 154 2.33 -26.56 -8.54
N LYS A 155 1.89 -25.45 -8.00
CA LYS A 155 2.62 -24.68 -6.99
C LYS A 155 2.03 -24.93 -5.60
N LEU A 156 2.87 -24.85 -4.58
CA LEU A 156 2.48 -24.87 -3.19
C LEU A 156 2.75 -23.47 -2.60
N ALA A 157 1.86 -22.99 -1.73
CA ALA A 157 2.11 -21.77 -0.97
C ALA A 157 1.69 -21.97 0.48
N ILE A 158 2.56 -21.61 1.41
CA ILE A 158 2.25 -21.68 2.84
C ILE A 158 1.26 -20.56 3.14
N TYR A 159 0.09 -20.94 3.69
CA TYR A 159 -1.01 -20.04 3.99
C TYR A 159 -0.97 -19.64 5.47
N PRO A 160 -0.69 -18.36 5.77
CA PRO A 160 -0.65 -17.90 7.15
C PRO A 160 -2.06 -17.72 7.71
N HIS A 161 -2.28 -18.26 8.89
CA HIS A 161 -3.57 -18.19 9.57
C HIS A 161 -3.35 -18.18 11.09
N ILE A 162 -4.02 -17.29 11.79
CA ILE A 162 -4.00 -17.25 13.26
C ILE A 162 -4.29 -18.64 13.84
N TRP A 163 -3.53 -19.03 14.84
CA TRP A 163 -3.56 -20.33 15.54
C TRP A 163 -2.97 -21.52 14.75
N PHE A 164 -2.49 -21.33 13.52
CA PHE A 164 -1.80 -22.38 12.77
C PHE A 164 -0.29 -22.29 12.97
N LEU A 165 0.47 -23.30 12.56
CA LEU A 165 1.93 -23.27 12.66
C LEU A 165 2.55 -22.10 11.91
N ALA A 166 2.09 -21.81 10.70
CA ALA A 166 2.39 -20.56 10.02
C ALA A 166 1.31 -19.54 10.39
N GLU A 167 1.52 -18.77 11.42
CA GLU A 167 0.56 -17.76 11.88
C GLU A 167 0.73 -16.43 11.16
N LYS A 168 1.97 -16.04 10.94
CA LYS A 168 2.35 -14.77 10.30
C LYS A 168 2.86 -14.97 8.87
N ALA A 169 2.82 -13.92 8.09
CA ALA A 169 3.35 -13.92 6.72
C ALA A 169 4.84 -14.25 6.69
N GLU A 170 5.60 -13.80 7.71
CA GLU A 170 7.02 -14.08 7.88
C GLU A 170 7.28 -15.57 8.12
N ASP A 171 6.39 -16.29 8.84
CA ASP A 171 6.49 -17.74 9.03
C ASP A 171 6.37 -18.45 7.69
N SER A 172 5.37 -18.05 6.88
CA SER A 172 5.18 -18.61 5.54
C SER A 172 6.41 -18.43 4.66
N TYR A 173 7.02 -17.25 4.71
CA TYR A 173 8.26 -16.95 3.98
C TYR A 173 9.45 -17.77 4.50
N ARG A 174 9.65 -17.83 5.81
CA ARG A 174 10.71 -18.60 6.47
C ARG A 174 10.64 -20.08 6.06
N ILE A 175 9.46 -20.68 6.16
CA ILE A 175 9.24 -22.09 5.78
C ILE A 175 9.49 -22.27 4.28
N ALA A 176 8.95 -21.40 3.41
CA ALA A 176 9.18 -21.47 1.96
C ALA A 176 10.68 -21.36 1.59
N GLN A 177 11.45 -20.57 2.32
CA GLN A 177 12.90 -20.48 2.14
C GLN A 177 13.60 -21.78 2.56
N LYS A 178 13.23 -22.36 3.72
CA LYS A 178 13.80 -23.63 4.22
C LYS A 178 13.47 -24.81 3.31
N VAL A 179 12.26 -24.86 2.74
CA VAL A 179 11.86 -25.88 1.74
C VAL A 179 12.74 -25.78 0.50
N ASN A 180 13.14 -24.59 0.09
CA ASN A 180 14.06 -24.31 -1.01
C ASN A 180 13.65 -25.03 -2.32
N ARG A 181 12.40 -24.84 -2.75
CA ARG A 181 11.89 -25.29 -4.06
C ARG A 181 11.30 -24.08 -4.80
N GLU A 182 11.47 -24.05 -6.12
CA GLU A 182 10.97 -22.94 -6.98
C GLU A 182 9.45 -22.87 -7.01
N ASN A 183 8.79 -24.02 -6.90
CA ASN A 183 7.32 -24.14 -6.88
C ASN A 183 6.74 -24.03 -5.46
N VAL A 184 7.52 -23.58 -4.48
CA VAL A 184 7.05 -23.30 -3.11
C VAL A 184 7.23 -21.83 -2.78
N GLY A 185 6.13 -21.22 -2.31
CA GLY A 185 6.07 -19.82 -1.95
C GLY A 185 5.23 -19.55 -0.69
N ALA A 186 4.88 -18.30 -0.50
CA ALA A 186 4.08 -17.80 0.61
C ALA A 186 2.79 -17.14 0.12
N VAL A 187 1.83 -17.03 1.00
CA VAL A 187 0.63 -16.19 0.84
C VAL A 187 0.72 -15.03 1.84
N PHE A 188 0.28 -13.84 1.44
CA PHE A 188 -0.05 -12.77 2.37
C PHE A 188 -1.56 -12.77 2.61
N ASN A 189 -1.98 -12.78 3.87
CA ASN A 189 -3.39 -12.87 4.25
C ASN A 189 -3.77 -11.63 5.07
N LEU A 190 -4.42 -10.65 4.43
CA LEU A 190 -4.71 -9.34 5.03
C LEU A 190 -5.45 -9.44 6.38
N PRO A 191 -6.62 -10.11 6.50
CA PRO A 191 -7.34 -10.13 7.79
C PRO A 191 -6.54 -10.78 8.93
N HIS A 192 -5.77 -11.83 8.63
CA HIS A 192 -4.91 -12.47 9.64
C HIS A 192 -3.68 -11.63 9.96
N PHE A 193 -3.11 -10.93 8.96
CA PHE A 193 -2.05 -9.96 9.21
C PHE A 193 -2.53 -8.85 10.14
N LEU A 194 -3.68 -8.22 9.87
CA LEU A 194 -4.25 -7.19 10.72
C LEU A 194 -4.56 -7.67 12.14
N ARG A 195 -4.79 -8.98 12.33
CA ARG A 195 -5.04 -9.59 13.63
C ARG A 195 -3.77 -9.89 14.43
N THR A 196 -2.64 -10.04 13.76
CA THR A 196 -1.37 -10.51 14.38
C THR A 196 -0.26 -9.47 14.33
N ASP A 197 -0.44 -8.39 13.58
CA ASP A 197 0.55 -7.32 13.39
C ASP A 197 -0.14 -5.97 13.19
N SER A 198 0.63 -4.91 13.20
CA SER A 198 0.18 -3.56 12.90
C SER A 198 0.20 -3.28 11.40
N GLU A 199 -0.82 -2.56 10.90
CA GLU A 199 -0.84 -2.07 9.52
C GLU A 199 0.41 -1.24 9.15
N GLU A 200 1.09 -0.63 10.13
CA GLU A 200 2.35 0.11 9.96
C GLU A 200 3.51 -0.77 9.46
N ASN A 201 3.42 -2.07 9.64
CA ASN A 201 4.45 -3.02 9.20
C ASN A 201 4.21 -3.56 7.78
N ILE A 202 3.12 -3.20 7.12
CA ILE A 202 2.72 -3.75 5.81
C ILE A 202 3.84 -3.63 4.77
N ASP A 203 4.40 -2.44 4.57
CA ASP A 203 5.46 -2.24 3.56
C ASP A 203 6.70 -3.09 3.88
N LYS A 204 7.10 -3.14 5.13
CA LYS A 204 8.23 -3.95 5.61
C LYS A 204 7.99 -5.45 5.38
N VAL A 205 6.82 -5.95 5.77
CA VAL A 205 6.48 -7.38 5.65
C VAL A 205 6.33 -7.77 4.17
N ILE A 206 5.62 -6.97 3.36
CA ILE A 206 5.51 -7.21 1.92
C ILE A 206 6.89 -7.20 1.25
N SER A 207 7.77 -6.26 1.59
CA SER A 207 9.13 -6.20 1.02
C SER A 207 9.94 -7.45 1.36
N LEU A 208 9.80 -7.97 2.58
CA LEU A 208 10.47 -9.18 3.03
C LEU A 208 10.00 -10.42 2.25
N ILE A 209 8.67 -10.61 2.15
CA ILE A 209 8.10 -11.86 1.61
C ILE A 209 7.99 -11.87 0.08
N LEU A 210 8.06 -10.70 -0.57
CA LEU A 210 7.83 -10.52 -2.02
C LEU A 210 8.60 -11.52 -2.91
N PRO A 211 9.87 -11.88 -2.64
CA PRO A 211 10.61 -12.82 -3.48
C PRO A 211 9.98 -14.24 -3.56
N LYS A 212 9.12 -14.60 -2.61
CA LYS A 212 8.42 -15.89 -2.55
C LYS A 212 6.90 -15.73 -2.52
N LEU A 213 6.37 -14.54 -2.70
CA LEU A 213 4.94 -14.26 -2.62
C LEU A 213 4.21 -14.75 -3.88
N PHE A 214 3.32 -15.73 -3.75
CA PHE A 214 2.56 -16.32 -4.87
C PHE A 214 1.12 -15.81 -4.96
N ALA A 215 0.49 -15.53 -3.83
CA ALA A 215 -0.88 -15.02 -3.77
C ALA A 215 -1.09 -14.10 -2.56
N VAL A 216 -2.13 -13.28 -2.64
CA VAL A 216 -2.54 -12.36 -1.59
C VAL A 216 -4.02 -12.52 -1.33
N SER A 217 -4.43 -12.66 -0.06
CA SER A 217 -5.82 -12.62 0.35
C SER A 217 -6.18 -11.19 0.79
N ILE A 218 -7.27 -10.67 0.24
CA ILE A 218 -7.81 -9.33 0.55
C ILE A 218 -9.31 -9.40 0.86
N CYS A 219 -9.78 -8.40 1.58
CA CYS A 219 -11.20 -8.09 1.81
C CYS A 219 -11.29 -6.61 2.22
N GLY A 220 -12.48 -6.06 2.37
CA GLY A 220 -12.68 -4.85 3.16
C GLY A 220 -12.38 -5.10 4.63
N ALA A 221 -11.82 -4.13 5.33
CA ALA A 221 -11.45 -4.25 6.74
C ALA A 221 -11.43 -2.89 7.43
N GLU A 222 -11.59 -2.88 8.75
CA GLU A 222 -11.20 -1.72 9.55
C GLU A 222 -9.68 -1.66 9.69
N GLY A 223 -9.15 -0.44 9.80
CA GLY A 223 -7.75 -0.17 10.14
C GLY A 223 -7.58 0.31 11.58
N GLY A 224 -6.34 0.63 11.95
CA GLY A 224 -5.97 1.10 13.29
C GLY A 224 -5.54 -0.03 14.21
N ASP A 225 -5.97 0.00 15.48
CA ASP A 225 -5.70 -1.08 16.42
C ASP A 225 -6.68 -2.24 16.17
N THR A 226 -6.19 -3.29 15.53
CA THR A 226 -6.99 -4.39 15.01
C THR A 226 -6.76 -5.71 15.73
N ASN A 227 -5.82 -5.78 16.70
CA ASN A 227 -5.42 -7.04 17.34
C ASN A 227 -6.55 -7.78 18.05
N ASP A 228 -7.46 -7.05 18.71
CA ASP A 228 -8.61 -7.62 19.41
C ASP A 228 -9.94 -7.35 18.71
N MET A 229 -9.89 -6.91 17.45
CA MET A 229 -11.06 -6.55 16.67
C MET A 229 -11.83 -7.80 16.21
N ASP A 230 -13.16 -7.75 16.24
CA ASP A 230 -14.02 -8.84 15.77
C ASP A 230 -13.85 -9.12 14.27
N TRP A 231 -14.05 -10.37 13.88
CA TRP A 231 -13.87 -10.82 12.49
C TRP A 231 -14.81 -10.14 11.50
N ASP A 232 -16.01 -9.75 11.88
CA ASP A 232 -16.97 -9.04 11.02
C ASP A 232 -16.53 -7.59 10.72
N ARG A 233 -15.58 -7.06 11.48
CA ARG A 233 -14.90 -5.79 11.21
C ARG A 233 -13.64 -5.97 10.37
N LEU A 234 -12.98 -7.13 10.47
CA LEU A 234 -11.75 -7.44 9.72
C LEU A 234 -12.02 -8.13 8.38
N ILE A 235 -13.23 -8.68 8.19
CA ILE A 235 -13.64 -9.31 6.93
C ILE A 235 -14.98 -8.72 6.50
N GLN A 236 -14.90 -7.80 5.55
CA GLN A 236 -16.03 -7.08 4.98
C GLN A 236 -16.00 -7.18 3.45
N PRO A 237 -17.10 -6.88 2.75
CA PRO A 237 -17.07 -6.73 1.29
C PRO A 237 -15.99 -5.73 0.87
N LEU A 238 -15.30 -5.98 -0.22
CA LEU A 238 -14.26 -5.08 -0.71
C LEU A 238 -14.81 -3.65 -0.87
N GLY A 239 -14.06 -2.67 -0.41
CA GLY A 239 -14.47 -1.26 -0.38
C GLY A 239 -15.27 -0.84 0.84
N LYS A 240 -15.50 -1.75 1.80
CA LYS A 240 -16.01 -1.43 3.14
C LYS A 240 -14.87 -1.38 4.15
N GLY A 241 -15.16 -0.80 5.31
CA GLY A 241 -14.18 -0.56 6.36
C GLY A 241 -13.31 0.68 6.07
N THR A 242 -12.39 0.94 6.99
CA THR A 242 -11.54 2.14 6.99
C THR A 242 -10.11 1.88 6.54
N PHE A 243 -9.70 0.60 6.41
CA PHE A 243 -8.41 0.23 5.83
C PHE A 243 -8.43 0.44 4.31
N ASP A 244 -7.48 1.21 3.78
CA ASP A 244 -7.38 1.48 2.34
C ASP A 244 -6.75 0.29 1.59
N VAL A 245 -7.57 -0.69 1.22
CA VAL A 245 -7.13 -1.90 0.47
C VAL A 245 -6.52 -1.53 -0.88
N TYR A 246 -6.96 -0.42 -1.51
CA TYR A 246 -6.35 0.02 -2.77
C TYR A 246 -4.86 0.33 -2.60
N ARG A 247 -4.47 0.96 -1.49
CA ARG A 247 -3.06 1.29 -1.22
C ARG A 247 -2.19 0.04 -1.06
N LEU A 248 -2.72 -1.02 -0.45
CA LEU A 248 -2.05 -2.32 -0.40
C LEU A 248 -1.89 -2.93 -1.81
N VAL A 249 -2.95 -2.91 -2.62
CA VAL A 249 -2.90 -3.41 -4.01
C VAL A 249 -1.93 -2.60 -4.85
N GLU A 250 -1.94 -1.28 -4.71
CA GLU A 250 -1.00 -0.38 -5.40
C GLU A 250 0.45 -0.66 -4.98
N LEU A 251 0.73 -0.81 -3.69
CA LEU A 251 2.06 -1.15 -3.17
C LEU A 251 2.58 -2.45 -3.80
N LEU A 252 1.76 -3.50 -3.79
CA LEU A 252 2.12 -4.80 -4.37
C LEU A 252 2.40 -4.69 -5.87
N ALA A 253 1.54 -4.00 -6.60
CA ALA A 253 1.71 -3.80 -8.04
C ALA A 253 2.95 -2.96 -8.37
N ASP A 254 3.21 -1.89 -7.62
CA ASP A 254 4.40 -1.02 -7.79
C ASP A 254 5.70 -1.77 -7.44
N LYS A 255 5.66 -2.73 -6.50
CA LYS A 255 6.78 -3.63 -6.20
C LYS A 255 6.90 -4.81 -7.21
N GLY A 256 6.03 -4.88 -8.22
CA GLY A 256 6.10 -5.87 -9.30
C GLY A 256 5.47 -7.23 -8.98
N PHE A 257 4.60 -7.32 -7.98
CA PHE A 257 3.84 -8.55 -7.69
C PHE A 257 2.98 -8.96 -8.90
N GLN A 258 3.13 -10.23 -9.34
CA GLN A 258 2.43 -10.79 -10.50
C GLN A 258 1.43 -11.89 -10.13
N GLY A 259 1.33 -12.23 -8.85
CA GLY A 259 0.41 -13.27 -8.36
C GLY A 259 -1.06 -12.85 -8.37
N SER A 260 -1.91 -13.73 -7.90
CA SER A 260 -3.35 -13.50 -7.82
C SER A 260 -3.80 -12.93 -6.47
N PHE A 261 -4.94 -12.24 -6.50
CA PHE A 261 -5.65 -11.80 -5.30
C PHE A 261 -6.86 -12.69 -5.05
N GLY A 262 -7.06 -13.13 -3.81
CA GLY A 262 -8.21 -13.89 -3.36
C GLY A 262 -9.12 -13.03 -2.47
N LEU A 263 -10.40 -12.94 -2.80
CA LEU A 263 -11.39 -12.23 -1.99
C LEU A 263 -11.86 -13.13 -0.84
N GLN A 264 -11.44 -12.80 0.38
CA GLN A 264 -11.91 -13.48 1.60
C GLN A 264 -13.34 -13.02 1.93
N CYS A 265 -14.23 -14.00 2.16
CA CYS A 265 -15.65 -13.75 2.40
C CYS A 265 -16.17 -14.43 3.69
N TYR A 266 -15.30 -14.93 4.55
CA TYR A 266 -15.70 -15.63 5.77
C TYR A 266 -16.59 -14.75 6.65
N GLY A 267 -17.72 -15.31 7.11
CA GLY A 267 -18.64 -14.65 8.05
C GLY A 267 -19.48 -13.49 7.47
N LEU A 268 -19.39 -13.21 6.17
CA LEU A 268 -20.28 -12.21 5.54
C LEU A 268 -21.74 -12.67 5.65
N LYS A 269 -22.61 -11.82 6.16
CA LYS A 269 -24.00 -12.17 6.50
C LYS A 269 -25.01 -12.00 5.33
N ASP A 270 -24.65 -11.18 4.35
CA ASP A 270 -25.49 -10.92 3.18
C ASP A 270 -25.49 -12.10 2.17
N VAL A 271 -26.35 -12.05 1.17
CA VAL A 271 -26.36 -13.04 0.07
C VAL A 271 -25.15 -12.84 -0.84
N PRO A 272 -24.60 -13.95 -1.44
CA PRO A 272 -23.42 -13.88 -2.29
C PRO A 272 -23.47 -12.83 -3.40
N GLU A 273 -24.62 -12.70 -4.05
CA GLU A 273 -24.82 -11.76 -5.16
C GLU A 273 -24.50 -10.31 -4.79
N ASN A 274 -24.87 -9.88 -3.58
CA ASN A 274 -24.69 -8.49 -3.15
C ASN A 274 -23.23 -8.16 -2.92
N TYR A 275 -22.54 -8.91 -2.07
CA TYR A 275 -21.15 -8.58 -1.75
C TYR A 275 -20.17 -8.95 -2.86
N LEU A 276 -20.47 -9.95 -3.69
CA LEU A 276 -19.65 -10.25 -4.87
C LEU A 276 -19.80 -9.17 -5.95
N SER A 277 -21.03 -8.74 -6.21
CA SER A 277 -21.29 -7.63 -7.14
C SER A 277 -20.57 -6.35 -6.70
N GLN A 278 -20.71 -5.97 -5.42
CA GLN A 278 -20.01 -4.82 -4.85
C GLN A 278 -18.49 -4.97 -4.97
N SER A 279 -17.93 -6.10 -4.57
CA SER A 279 -16.49 -6.33 -4.58
C SER A 279 -15.91 -6.36 -6.00
N GLY A 280 -16.65 -6.90 -6.97
CA GLY A 280 -16.26 -6.87 -8.39
C GLY A 280 -16.19 -5.44 -8.96
N GLU A 281 -17.17 -4.59 -8.67
CA GLU A 281 -17.14 -3.18 -9.09
C GLU A 281 -16.01 -2.39 -8.41
N VAL A 282 -15.74 -2.64 -7.12
CA VAL A 282 -14.60 -2.02 -6.42
C VAL A 282 -13.28 -2.46 -7.05
N TRP A 283 -13.09 -3.74 -7.35
CA TRP A 283 -11.88 -4.22 -8.02
C TRP A 283 -11.68 -3.59 -9.41
N LYS A 284 -12.75 -3.45 -10.15
CA LYS A 284 -12.74 -2.73 -11.43
C LYS A 284 -12.31 -1.27 -11.25
N SER A 285 -12.80 -0.60 -10.21
CA SER A 285 -12.37 0.76 -9.88
C SER A 285 -10.87 0.82 -9.51
N PHE A 286 -10.33 -0.18 -8.80
CA PHE A 286 -8.90 -0.30 -8.51
C PHE A 286 -8.08 -0.42 -9.79
N LYS A 287 -8.50 -1.26 -10.73
CA LYS A 287 -7.86 -1.38 -12.06
C LYS A 287 -7.86 -0.04 -12.81
N GLN A 288 -8.99 0.67 -12.82
CA GLN A 288 -9.11 1.99 -13.46
C GLN A 288 -8.23 3.05 -12.78
N ARG A 289 -8.25 3.10 -11.45
CA ARG A 289 -7.42 4.03 -10.67
C ARG A 289 -5.93 3.76 -10.89
N TYR A 290 -5.49 2.51 -10.85
CA TYR A 290 -4.11 2.12 -11.08
C TYR A 290 -3.63 2.43 -12.51
N ALA A 291 -4.52 2.31 -13.50
CA ALA A 291 -4.21 2.60 -14.90
C ALA A 291 -4.04 4.09 -15.22
N GLN A 292 -4.44 5.00 -14.31
CA GLN A 292 -4.24 6.43 -14.51
C GLN A 292 -2.73 6.73 -14.57
N PRO A 293 -2.27 7.44 -15.61
CA PRO A 293 -0.87 7.84 -15.69
C PRO A 293 -0.50 8.75 -14.51
N LEU A 294 0.60 8.45 -13.84
CA LEU A 294 1.12 9.32 -12.79
C LEU A 294 1.60 10.66 -13.38
N ASN A 295 1.54 11.71 -12.57
CA ASN A 295 2.00 13.05 -12.91
C ASN A 295 1.43 13.53 -14.26
N SER A 296 0.15 13.32 -14.46
CA SER A 296 -0.57 13.68 -15.68
C SER A 296 -1.91 14.33 -15.35
N LEU A 297 -2.48 15.00 -16.33
CA LEU A 297 -3.83 15.55 -16.26
C LEU A 297 -4.70 14.86 -17.31
N ASP A 298 -5.89 14.45 -16.93
CA ASP A 298 -6.89 14.00 -17.89
C ASP A 298 -7.49 15.18 -18.69
N SER A 299 -8.37 14.89 -19.65
CA SER A 299 -8.96 15.91 -20.51
C SER A 299 -9.88 16.87 -19.73
N LYS A 300 -10.59 16.38 -18.70
CA LYS A 300 -11.47 17.17 -17.85
C LYS A 300 -10.66 18.10 -16.95
N GLU A 301 -9.59 17.60 -16.36
CA GLU A 301 -8.67 18.40 -15.54
C GLU A 301 -8.05 19.53 -16.37
N LYS A 302 -7.54 19.22 -17.57
CA LYS A 302 -6.98 20.23 -18.49
C LYS A 302 -8.00 21.30 -18.85
N SER A 303 -9.22 20.90 -19.21
CA SER A 303 -10.28 21.84 -19.59
C SER A 303 -10.77 22.67 -18.40
N SER A 304 -10.68 22.17 -17.18
CA SER A 304 -11.05 22.88 -15.95
C SER A 304 -9.94 23.72 -15.33
N GLY A 305 -8.78 23.81 -16.00
CA GLY A 305 -7.70 24.73 -15.63
C GLY A 305 -6.65 24.18 -14.67
N TRP A 306 -6.62 22.86 -14.43
CA TRP A 306 -5.56 22.23 -13.68
C TRP A 306 -4.21 22.32 -14.41
N LYS A 307 -3.14 22.50 -13.65
CA LYS A 307 -1.74 22.50 -14.11
C LYS A 307 -0.91 21.58 -13.23
N LEU A 308 0.05 20.88 -13.83
CA LEU A 308 1.02 20.09 -13.08
C LEU A 308 2.07 21.01 -12.47
N LEU A 309 2.37 20.85 -11.19
CA LEU A 309 3.56 21.39 -10.55
C LEU A 309 4.73 20.40 -10.60
N PHE A 310 4.45 19.12 -10.95
CA PHE A 310 5.48 18.11 -11.16
C PHE A 310 5.01 17.13 -12.23
N ASP A 311 5.82 16.93 -13.25
CA ASP A 311 5.54 16.07 -14.41
C ASP A 311 6.17 14.67 -14.31
N GLY A 312 6.75 14.34 -13.15
CA GLY A 312 7.45 13.06 -12.91
C GLY A 312 8.86 13.00 -13.48
N LYS A 313 9.37 14.07 -14.09
CA LYS A 313 10.68 14.08 -14.76
C LYS A 313 11.47 15.36 -14.50
N SER A 314 10.80 16.50 -14.52
CA SER A 314 11.41 17.83 -14.48
C SER A 314 11.11 18.55 -13.18
N THR A 315 12.10 19.21 -12.63
CA THR A 315 11.98 20.08 -11.46
C THR A 315 11.83 21.56 -11.82
N LYS A 316 11.53 21.89 -13.08
CA LYS A 316 11.45 23.26 -13.61
C LYS A 316 10.45 24.18 -12.91
N GLN A 317 9.46 23.62 -12.22
CA GLN A 317 8.48 24.38 -11.44
C GLN A 317 8.96 24.66 -10.01
N TRP A 318 10.15 24.16 -9.63
CA TRP A 318 10.67 24.19 -8.28
C TRP A 318 12.11 24.69 -8.24
N ARG A 319 12.44 25.43 -7.21
CA ARG A 319 13.80 25.87 -6.88
C ARG A 319 14.03 25.84 -5.37
N ALA A 320 15.26 25.92 -4.93
CA ALA A 320 15.54 26.15 -3.52
C ALA A 320 14.99 27.51 -3.09
N ILE A 321 14.48 27.58 -1.86
CA ILE A 321 14.04 28.85 -1.31
C ILE A 321 15.20 29.85 -1.27
N ASN A 322 14.93 31.11 -1.58
CA ASN A 322 15.92 32.18 -1.67
C ASN A 322 17.04 31.98 -2.72
N GLU A 323 16.89 30.99 -3.61
CA GLU A 323 17.85 30.64 -4.66
C GLU A 323 17.18 30.65 -6.03
N LYS A 324 17.99 30.62 -7.11
CA LYS A 324 17.50 30.64 -8.50
C LYS A 324 17.46 29.24 -9.14
N SER A 325 17.88 28.21 -8.45
CA SER A 325 18.00 26.87 -9.01
C SER A 325 17.51 25.79 -8.04
N PHE A 326 17.17 24.63 -8.60
CA PHE A 326 16.82 23.47 -7.82
C PHE A 326 18.05 22.91 -7.08
N PRO A 327 17.92 22.41 -5.83
CA PRO A 327 19.04 21.86 -5.06
C PRO A 327 19.68 20.67 -5.77
N LYS A 328 21.01 20.58 -5.76
CA LYS A 328 21.77 19.48 -6.37
C LYS A 328 21.94 18.27 -5.44
N VAL A 329 21.69 18.45 -4.15
CA VAL A 329 21.89 17.44 -3.10
C VAL A 329 20.62 17.32 -2.26
N GLY A 330 20.35 16.15 -1.72
CA GLY A 330 19.19 15.87 -0.87
C GLY A 330 17.84 15.86 -1.58
N ARG A 331 17.86 15.95 -2.92
CA ARG A 331 16.66 15.93 -3.78
C ARG A 331 16.94 15.15 -5.03
N LYS A 332 16.04 14.30 -5.43
CA LYS A 332 16.12 13.58 -6.72
C LYS A 332 14.73 13.35 -7.32
N VAL A 333 14.69 13.13 -8.61
CA VAL A 333 13.54 12.57 -9.30
C VAL A 333 13.86 11.12 -9.64
N GLU A 334 13.10 10.19 -9.11
CA GLU A 334 13.29 8.77 -9.30
C GLU A 334 11.94 8.07 -9.46
N ASN A 335 11.78 7.21 -10.46
CA ASN A 335 10.55 6.46 -10.74
C ASN A 335 9.28 7.33 -10.87
N GLY A 336 9.42 8.59 -11.31
CA GLY A 336 8.31 9.53 -11.38
C GLY A 336 7.95 10.18 -10.04
N GLU A 337 8.77 10.02 -9.03
CA GLU A 337 8.59 10.59 -7.68
C GLU A 337 9.62 11.71 -7.45
N LEU A 338 9.20 12.79 -6.81
CA LEU A 338 10.06 13.82 -6.29
C LEU A 338 10.43 13.43 -4.85
N CYS A 339 11.67 13.00 -4.66
CA CYS A 339 12.17 12.51 -3.38
C CYS A 339 12.89 13.62 -2.61
N ILE A 340 12.53 13.83 -1.34
CA ILE A 340 13.18 14.76 -0.41
C ILE A 340 13.91 13.96 0.65
N SER A 341 15.17 14.35 0.95
CA SER A 341 16.09 13.70 1.91
C SER A 341 16.38 12.23 1.61
N GLY A 342 16.46 11.87 0.32
CA GLY A 342 16.53 10.48 -0.17
C GLY A 342 17.87 9.77 -0.12
N ASP A 343 18.98 10.39 0.22
CA ASP A 343 20.30 9.75 0.21
C ASP A 343 20.90 9.62 1.62
N ASN A 344 20.47 8.61 2.37
CA ASN A 344 21.07 8.19 3.63
C ASN A 344 22.50 7.60 3.48
N VAL A 345 23.21 7.90 2.41
CA VAL A 345 24.61 7.45 2.23
C VAL A 345 25.58 8.27 3.08
N LEU A 346 25.15 9.43 3.57
CA LEU A 346 25.93 10.24 4.49
C LEU A 346 25.21 10.29 5.84
N ALA A 347 25.80 9.67 6.83
CA ALA A 347 25.28 9.39 8.18
C ALA A 347 24.94 10.61 9.05
N GLU A 348 24.67 11.76 8.47
CA GLU A 348 24.16 12.95 9.14
C GLU A 348 23.05 13.55 8.27
N SER A 349 21.91 13.80 8.87
CA SER A 349 20.76 14.45 8.25
C SER A 349 21.18 15.82 7.66
N ILE A 350 21.58 15.82 6.40
CA ILE A 350 21.87 17.07 5.71
C ILE A 350 20.53 17.71 5.35
N ASN A 351 20.04 18.57 6.22
CA ASN A 351 18.97 19.48 5.88
C ASN A 351 19.46 20.41 4.77
N THR A 352 19.03 20.12 3.55
CA THR A 352 19.45 20.87 2.35
C THR A 352 18.57 22.10 2.10
N GLY A 353 17.57 22.31 2.95
CA GLY A 353 16.63 23.42 2.88
C GLY A 353 15.36 23.10 2.07
N ASP A 354 14.43 24.02 2.11
CA ASP A 354 13.12 23.88 1.49
C ASP A 354 13.17 24.19 -0.01
N ILE A 355 12.23 23.62 -0.76
CA ILE A 355 11.99 23.99 -2.16
C ILE A 355 10.66 24.70 -2.31
N VAL A 356 10.61 25.70 -3.19
CA VAL A 356 9.43 26.51 -3.49
C VAL A 356 9.06 26.44 -4.95
N THR A 357 7.78 26.65 -5.25
CA THR A 357 7.33 26.84 -6.64
C THR A 357 7.92 28.11 -7.24
N GLU A 358 8.19 28.12 -8.56
CA GLU A 358 8.59 29.34 -9.28
C GLU A 358 7.51 30.43 -9.21
N LYS A 359 6.24 30.05 -9.34
CA LYS A 359 5.08 30.92 -9.31
C LYS A 359 4.48 31.01 -7.91
N MET A 360 3.95 32.17 -7.53
CA MET A 360 3.09 32.38 -6.35
C MET A 360 1.63 32.16 -6.69
N TYR A 361 0.83 31.77 -5.68
CA TYR A 361 -0.59 31.43 -5.77
C TYR A 361 -1.38 32.08 -4.63
N GLY A 362 -2.57 32.57 -4.93
CA GLY A 362 -3.51 33.15 -3.96
C GLY A 362 -4.74 32.27 -3.77
N ASN A 363 -5.70 32.34 -4.68
CA ASN A 363 -6.86 31.44 -4.68
C ASN A 363 -6.51 30.20 -5.51
N PHE A 364 -6.55 29.02 -4.90
CA PHE A 364 -6.17 27.79 -5.58
C PHE A 364 -6.82 26.56 -4.96
N GLU A 365 -6.85 25.51 -5.74
CA GLU A 365 -7.02 24.13 -5.30
C GLU A 365 -5.74 23.36 -5.64
N LEU A 366 -5.07 22.80 -4.63
CA LEU A 366 -3.82 22.04 -4.73
C LEU A 366 -4.08 20.59 -4.31
N VAL A 367 -3.65 19.63 -5.13
CA VAL A 367 -3.73 18.21 -4.83
C VAL A 367 -2.34 17.60 -5.02
N TRP A 368 -1.95 16.73 -4.10
CA TRP A 368 -0.69 15.97 -4.21
C TRP A 368 -0.80 14.62 -3.52
N ASP A 369 -0.02 13.66 -4.00
CA ASP A 369 0.21 12.41 -3.26
C ASP A 369 1.58 12.50 -2.57
N TRP A 370 1.66 11.95 -1.36
CA TRP A 370 2.90 11.88 -0.59
C TRP A 370 2.96 10.56 0.19
N LYS A 371 4.18 10.07 0.46
CA LYS A 371 4.42 8.95 1.37
C LYS A 371 5.64 9.24 2.25
N MET A 372 5.51 8.94 3.53
CA MET A 372 6.61 9.00 4.49
C MET A 372 7.32 7.65 4.52
N LEU A 373 8.64 7.63 4.49
CA LEU A 373 9.47 6.42 4.57
C LEU A 373 10.28 6.37 5.86
N THR A 374 10.46 7.49 6.53
CA THR A 374 11.13 7.56 7.84
C THR A 374 10.11 7.33 8.95
N LYS A 375 10.36 6.34 9.82
CA LYS A 375 9.54 6.06 11.01
C LYS A 375 9.59 7.26 11.97
N GLY A 376 8.42 7.77 12.38
CA GLY A 376 8.30 9.00 13.16
C GLY A 376 8.73 10.25 12.38
N GLY A 377 8.77 10.17 11.05
CA GLY A 377 9.25 11.22 10.17
C GLY A 377 8.36 12.44 10.14
N ASN A 378 8.98 13.59 9.84
CA ASN A 378 8.39 14.91 9.78
C ASN A 378 8.73 15.61 8.48
N SER A 379 7.74 16.29 7.89
CA SER A 379 7.83 17.18 6.74
C SER A 379 6.62 18.11 6.75
N GLY A 380 6.48 18.98 5.76
CA GLY A 380 5.34 19.88 5.62
C GLY A 380 5.16 20.39 4.20
N LEU A 381 3.93 20.74 3.85
CA LEU A 381 3.65 21.54 2.69
C LEU A 381 3.16 22.92 3.17
N LYS A 382 3.96 23.97 2.88
CA LYS A 382 3.58 25.34 3.24
C LYS A 382 3.01 26.08 2.04
N TYR A 383 2.16 27.06 2.31
CA TYR A 383 1.54 27.91 1.29
C TYR A 383 1.51 29.36 1.76
N PHE A 384 1.29 30.30 0.85
CA PHE A 384 1.49 31.74 1.09
C PHE A 384 2.90 32.08 1.62
N VAL A 385 3.90 31.32 1.19
CA VAL A 385 5.29 31.54 1.61
C VAL A 385 5.85 32.77 0.91
N ILE A 386 6.40 33.69 1.69
CA ILE A 386 7.12 34.87 1.21
C ILE A 386 8.60 34.68 1.56
N GLU A 387 9.46 34.82 0.57
CA GLU A 387 10.91 34.72 0.75
C GLU A 387 11.48 35.87 1.60
N GLY A 388 12.56 35.58 2.30
CA GLY A 388 13.26 36.60 3.12
C GLY A 388 12.64 36.86 4.49
N LEU A 389 11.53 36.21 4.87
CA LEU A 389 10.94 36.37 6.21
C LEU A 389 11.59 35.47 7.27
N SER A 390 12.18 34.36 6.88
CA SER A 390 12.87 33.47 7.82
C SER A 390 14.28 33.96 8.12
N VAL A 391 14.69 33.88 9.38
CA VAL A 391 16.09 34.12 9.79
C VAL A 391 17.03 33.03 9.28
N ASN A 392 16.51 31.85 9.02
CA ASN A 392 17.23 30.77 8.36
C ASN A 392 16.93 30.76 6.86
N HIS A 393 17.89 31.25 6.06
CA HIS A 393 17.74 31.37 4.61
C HIS A 393 17.43 30.04 3.87
N LYS A 394 17.57 28.90 4.54
CA LYS A 394 17.23 27.56 3.97
C LYS A 394 15.78 27.16 4.20
N HIS A 395 15.03 27.90 5.01
CA HIS A 395 13.65 27.57 5.35
C HIS A 395 12.71 28.75 5.02
N GLY A 396 11.48 28.39 4.68
CA GLY A 396 10.42 29.35 4.39
C GLY A 396 9.36 29.40 5.48
N GLU A 397 8.78 30.58 5.68
CA GLU A 397 7.70 30.82 6.63
C GLU A 397 6.37 31.00 5.91
N GLY A 398 5.36 30.29 6.37
CA GLY A 398 3.99 30.32 5.86
C GLY A 398 3.10 29.30 6.56
N PRO A 399 1.77 29.40 6.41
CA PRO A 399 0.85 28.37 6.89
C PRO A 399 1.26 26.99 6.39
N GLU A 400 1.30 26.00 7.28
CA GLU A 400 1.85 24.68 7.00
C GLU A 400 0.79 23.59 7.17
N TYR A 401 0.53 22.85 6.09
CA TYR A 401 -0.14 21.55 6.16
C TYR A 401 0.87 20.53 6.66
N GLN A 402 0.69 20.05 7.88
CA GLN A 402 1.63 19.11 8.52
C GLN A 402 1.64 17.74 7.84
N LEU A 403 2.84 17.23 7.55
CA LEU A 403 3.09 15.88 7.07
C LEU A 403 3.89 15.13 8.14
N LEU A 404 3.23 14.24 8.89
CA LEU A 404 3.83 13.57 10.03
C LEU A 404 3.43 12.10 10.07
N ASP A 405 4.35 11.25 10.46
CA ASP A 405 4.02 9.92 10.96
C ASP A 405 3.65 10.03 12.44
N ASP A 406 2.40 10.45 12.70
CA ASP A 406 1.89 10.74 14.04
C ASP A 406 2.17 9.61 15.03
N LYS A 407 1.84 8.37 14.63
CA LYS A 407 1.83 7.18 15.49
C LYS A 407 3.22 6.81 16.02
N ASN A 408 4.25 7.03 15.21
CA ASN A 408 5.63 6.70 15.55
C ASN A 408 6.46 7.92 15.95
N HIS A 409 5.87 9.13 15.94
CA HIS A 409 6.61 10.34 16.30
C HIS A 409 7.01 10.30 17.80
N PRO A 410 8.25 10.69 18.16
CA PRO A 410 8.74 10.64 19.54
C PRO A 410 7.79 11.32 20.54
N TRP A 411 7.27 12.49 20.20
CA TRP A 411 6.35 13.21 21.08
C TRP A 411 5.03 12.50 21.33
N MET A 412 4.53 11.72 20.34
CA MET A 412 3.35 10.89 20.52
C MET A 412 3.65 9.72 21.46
N LEU A 413 4.78 9.04 21.23
CA LEU A 413 5.22 7.90 22.06
C LEU A 413 5.52 8.30 23.49
N GLU A 414 6.02 9.50 23.71
CA GLU A 414 6.30 10.08 25.03
C GLU A 414 5.07 10.73 25.69
N GLY A 415 3.91 10.73 25.02
CA GLY A 415 2.68 11.36 25.53
C GLY A 415 2.70 12.90 25.55
N LYS A 416 3.69 13.53 24.92
CA LYS A 416 3.81 14.99 24.78
C LYS A 416 2.87 15.56 23.72
N MET A 417 2.47 14.76 22.76
CA MET A 417 1.52 15.10 21.69
C MET A 417 0.31 14.14 21.77
N LYS A 418 -0.88 14.64 21.52
CA LYS A 418 -2.13 13.87 21.52
C LYS A 418 -2.64 13.70 20.09
N PRO A 419 -3.52 12.72 19.79
CA PRO A 419 -4.06 12.51 18.45
C PRO A 419 -4.80 13.70 17.83
N ASN A 420 -5.28 14.63 18.63
CA ASN A 420 -5.93 15.86 18.19
C ASN A 420 -5.07 17.11 18.44
N ASP A 421 -3.77 16.97 18.47
CA ASP A 421 -2.82 18.07 18.64
C ASP A 421 -2.59 18.81 17.29
N PHE A 422 -2.33 20.09 17.34
CA PHE A 422 -2.09 20.93 16.16
C PHE A 422 -0.73 20.67 15.48
N HIS A 423 0.09 19.75 16.02
CA HIS A 423 1.30 19.25 15.36
C HIS A 423 1.07 17.96 14.55
N THR A 424 -0.12 17.38 14.60
CA THR A 424 -0.43 16.10 13.91
C THR A 424 -0.68 16.32 12.41
N VAL A 425 -0.60 15.22 11.65
CA VAL A 425 -0.80 15.23 10.19
C VAL A 425 -2.11 15.92 9.77
N GLY A 426 -2.08 16.73 8.72
CA GLY A 426 -3.25 17.46 8.21
C GLY A 426 -3.62 18.72 8.98
N SER A 427 -3.03 18.95 10.15
CA SER A 427 -3.22 20.18 10.94
C SER A 427 -2.64 21.41 10.22
N LEU A 428 -3.13 22.57 10.58
CA LEU A 428 -2.40 23.82 10.38
C LEU A 428 -1.42 23.96 11.54
N TYR A 429 -0.18 23.61 11.26
CA TYR A 429 0.89 23.49 12.26
C TYR A 429 0.94 24.66 13.22
N GLU A 430 0.96 24.38 14.53
CA GLU A 430 0.97 25.36 15.64
C GLU A 430 -0.32 26.17 15.84
N LEU A 431 -1.30 26.09 14.93
CA LEU A 431 -2.48 26.96 14.98
C LEU A 431 -3.79 26.20 15.16
N TYR A 432 -4.08 25.22 14.31
CA TYR A 432 -5.33 24.48 14.36
C TYR A 432 -5.13 22.97 14.17
N ALA A 433 -5.70 22.20 15.06
CA ALA A 433 -5.65 20.75 14.98
C ALA A 433 -6.56 20.19 13.87
N ALA A 434 -6.07 19.23 13.14
CA ALA A 434 -6.91 18.41 12.26
C ALA A 434 -7.86 17.53 13.07
N SER A 435 -8.96 17.09 12.43
CA SER A 435 -9.93 16.17 13.03
C SER A 435 -9.25 14.93 13.63
N ALA A 436 -9.71 14.50 14.81
CA ALA A 436 -9.15 13.34 15.51
C ALA A 436 -9.46 12.01 14.81
N ASP A 437 -10.49 11.98 13.95
CA ASP A 437 -10.90 10.81 13.16
C ASP A 437 -10.22 10.72 11.79
N LYS A 438 -9.24 11.60 11.51
CA LYS A 438 -8.43 11.54 10.30
C LYS A 438 -7.76 10.17 10.11
N ARG A 439 -7.61 9.76 8.84
CA ARG A 439 -7.09 8.44 8.47
C ARG A 439 -5.88 8.56 7.53
N PRO A 440 -4.67 8.82 8.04
CA PRO A 440 -3.47 8.72 7.24
C PRO A 440 -3.23 7.24 6.85
N SER A 441 -2.70 7.02 5.64
CA SER A 441 -2.20 5.70 5.26
C SER A 441 -0.95 5.36 6.07
N PRO A 442 -0.72 4.08 6.38
CA PRO A 442 0.47 3.60 7.07
C PRO A 442 1.79 4.03 6.43
N LEU A 443 2.86 3.95 7.20
CA LEU A 443 4.22 4.21 6.73
C LEU A 443 4.54 3.43 5.44
N GLY A 444 5.15 4.10 4.46
CA GLY A 444 5.47 3.51 3.15
C GLY A 444 4.32 3.51 2.14
N LEU A 445 3.08 3.74 2.57
CA LEU A 445 1.93 3.84 1.68
C LEU A 445 1.64 5.29 1.27
N TRP A 446 1.01 5.45 0.10
CA TRP A 446 0.65 6.77 -0.42
C TRP A 446 -0.56 7.36 0.30
N ASN A 447 -0.43 8.61 0.72
CA ASN A 447 -1.52 9.49 1.10
C ASN A 447 -1.84 10.43 -0.06
N GLN A 448 -3.08 10.87 -0.16
CA GLN A 448 -3.47 12.00 -1.00
C GLN A 448 -3.93 13.14 -0.11
N SER A 449 -3.34 14.32 -0.30
CA SER A 449 -3.77 15.53 0.39
C SER A 449 -4.27 16.58 -0.60
N ARG A 450 -5.11 17.47 -0.10
CA ARG A 450 -5.67 18.58 -0.87
C ARG A 450 -5.80 19.80 0.02
N ILE A 451 -5.46 20.97 -0.52
CA ILE A 451 -5.76 22.27 0.06
C ILE A 451 -6.69 23.02 -0.90
N VAL A 452 -7.76 23.58 -0.37
CA VAL A 452 -8.58 24.57 -1.08
C VAL A 452 -8.36 25.92 -0.40
N SER A 453 -7.90 26.90 -1.17
CA SER A 453 -7.80 28.29 -0.76
C SER A 453 -8.73 29.12 -1.63
N ASN A 454 -9.87 29.51 -1.09
CA ASN A 454 -10.87 30.31 -1.79
C ASN A 454 -11.13 31.60 -1.01
N ASN A 455 -10.54 32.70 -1.46
CA ASN A 455 -10.43 33.93 -0.70
C ASN A 455 -9.71 33.70 0.64
N ASN A 456 -10.40 33.91 1.76
CA ASN A 456 -9.84 33.66 3.09
C ASN A 456 -10.25 32.30 3.68
N HIS A 457 -11.17 31.59 3.02
CA HIS A 457 -11.60 30.27 3.46
C HIS A 457 -10.59 29.20 3.01
N ILE A 458 -10.02 28.47 3.95
CA ILE A 458 -9.03 27.44 3.72
C ILE A 458 -9.56 26.09 4.20
N GLU A 459 -9.40 25.06 3.39
CA GLU A 459 -9.71 23.66 3.76
C GLU A 459 -8.48 22.78 3.61
N HIS A 460 -8.25 21.88 4.56
CA HIS A 460 -7.32 20.76 4.45
C HIS A 460 -8.07 19.43 4.32
N TRP A 461 -7.64 18.62 3.38
CA TRP A 461 -8.20 17.29 3.11
C TRP A 461 -7.11 16.23 3.14
N LEU A 462 -7.41 15.06 3.69
CA LEU A 462 -6.54 13.90 3.74
C LEU A 462 -7.33 12.65 3.30
N ASN A 463 -6.84 11.93 2.30
CA ASN A 463 -7.44 10.70 1.76
C ASN A 463 -8.94 10.81 1.47
N GLY A 464 -9.37 11.97 0.94
CA GLY A 464 -10.77 12.26 0.59
C GLY A 464 -11.63 12.79 1.73
N GLN A 465 -11.12 12.86 2.95
CA GLN A 465 -11.80 13.43 4.12
C GLN A 465 -11.36 14.88 4.33
N LYS A 466 -12.31 15.81 4.54
CA LYS A 466 -11.98 17.16 5.04
C LYS A 466 -11.62 17.04 6.52
N VAL A 467 -10.38 17.39 6.86
CA VAL A 467 -9.84 17.23 8.23
C VAL A 467 -9.71 18.54 8.97
N LEU A 468 -9.73 19.67 8.25
CA LEU A 468 -9.65 21.01 8.85
C LEU A 468 -10.25 22.04 7.90
N GLU A 469 -10.89 23.07 8.45
CA GLU A 469 -11.20 24.32 7.76
C GLU A 469 -11.03 25.51 8.68
N TYR A 470 -10.65 26.67 8.13
CA TYR A 470 -10.47 27.91 8.89
C TYR A 470 -10.57 29.16 8.00
N GLU A 471 -10.79 30.31 8.64
CA GLU A 471 -10.81 31.62 7.99
C GLU A 471 -9.51 32.36 8.23
N ARG A 472 -8.68 32.43 7.18
CA ARG A 472 -7.40 33.15 7.18
C ARG A 472 -7.62 34.66 7.39
N GLY A 473 -6.86 35.27 8.29
CA GLY A 473 -6.94 36.72 8.59
C GLY A 473 -8.12 37.10 9.47
N SER A 474 -8.95 36.15 9.95
CA SER A 474 -9.98 36.40 10.96
C SER A 474 -9.35 36.87 12.28
N SER A 475 -10.19 37.33 13.20
CA SER A 475 -9.75 37.70 14.56
C SER A 475 -9.18 36.50 15.28
N ASP A 476 -9.84 35.35 15.17
CA ASP A 476 -9.37 34.10 15.77
C ASP A 476 -8.01 33.67 15.17
N PHE A 477 -7.85 33.67 13.85
CA PHE A 477 -6.58 33.33 13.19
C PHE A 477 -5.42 34.19 13.69
N LYS A 478 -5.65 35.51 13.83
CA LYS A 478 -4.64 36.46 14.37
C LYS A 478 -4.32 36.19 15.83
N GLU A 479 -5.34 35.80 16.62
CA GLU A 479 -5.14 35.45 18.03
C GLU A 479 -4.33 34.15 18.18
N GLN A 480 -4.59 33.12 17.35
CA GLN A 480 -3.79 31.89 17.35
C GLN A 480 -2.35 32.15 16.96
N ILE A 481 -2.09 33.00 15.94
CA ILE A 481 -0.73 33.41 15.59
C ILE A 481 -0.05 34.09 16.78
N ALA A 482 -0.72 35.04 17.44
CA ALA A 482 -0.15 35.79 18.57
C ALA A 482 0.23 34.86 19.75
N LYS A 483 -0.43 33.71 19.90
CA LYS A 483 -0.16 32.71 20.95
C LYS A 483 0.89 31.68 20.52
N SER A 484 1.25 31.60 19.24
CA SER A 484 2.15 30.60 18.69
C SER A 484 3.58 31.14 18.55
N LYS A 485 4.51 30.24 18.20
CA LYS A 485 5.89 30.66 17.85
C LYS A 485 5.98 31.52 16.59
N MET A 486 4.88 31.66 15.83
CA MET A 486 4.79 32.53 14.64
C MET A 486 4.51 34.00 14.98
N ALA A 487 4.29 34.34 16.25
CA ALA A 487 3.98 35.71 16.69
C ALA A 487 5.00 36.76 16.25
N GLY A 488 6.29 36.37 16.16
CA GLY A 488 7.39 37.24 15.74
C GLY A 488 7.55 37.43 14.22
N ILE A 489 6.74 36.75 13.38
CA ILE A 489 6.86 36.77 11.92
C ILE A 489 5.89 37.81 11.35
N PRO A 490 6.39 38.95 10.80
CA PRO A 490 5.52 40.00 10.30
C PRO A 490 4.64 39.52 9.14
N GLY A 491 3.30 39.69 9.29
CA GLY A 491 2.36 39.35 8.23
C GLY A 491 2.22 37.87 7.95
N PHE A 492 2.61 36.99 8.88
CA PHE A 492 2.51 35.54 8.72
C PHE A 492 1.12 35.12 8.23
N GLY A 493 1.09 34.38 7.10
CA GLY A 493 -0.12 33.86 6.51
C GLY A 493 -1.09 34.91 5.92
N LEU A 494 -0.77 36.19 5.90
CA LEU A 494 -1.66 37.26 5.45
C LEU A 494 -1.37 37.75 4.02
N ALA A 495 -0.32 37.28 3.38
CA ALA A 495 -0.01 37.62 1.99
C ALA A 495 -1.16 37.28 1.05
N LYS A 496 -1.42 38.10 0.03
CA LYS A 496 -2.47 37.82 -0.98
C LYS A 496 -2.15 36.60 -1.84
N GLU A 497 -0.86 36.41 -2.13
CA GLU A 497 -0.33 35.26 -2.85
C GLU A 497 1.04 34.91 -2.27
N GLY A 498 1.49 33.69 -2.44
CA GLY A 498 2.80 33.22 -2.00
C GLY A 498 3.17 31.91 -2.67
N HIS A 499 4.40 31.50 -2.47
CA HIS A 499 4.89 30.23 -3.01
C HIS A 499 4.26 29.04 -2.26
N ILE A 500 4.13 27.93 -2.97
CA ILE A 500 3.94 26.61 -2.37
C ILE A 500 5.33 26.05 -2.06
N LEU A 501 5.51 25.50 -0.87
CA LEU A 501 6.80 25.01 -0.38
C LEU A 501 6.68 23.56 0.06
N LEU A 502 7.69 22.76 -0.29
CA LEU A 502 7.89 21.42 0.28
C LEU A 502 9.08 21.47 1.25
N GLN A 503 8.81 21.13 2.51
CA GLN A 503 9.75 21.24 3.60
C GLN A 503 10.73 20.07 3.64
N ASP A 504 11.99 20.38 3.91
CA ASP A 504 13.00 19.42 4.33
C ASP A 504 13.19 19.45 5.84
N HIS A 505 12.77 18.41 6.50
CA HIS A 505 12.96 18.20 7.95
C HIS A 505 13.91 17.04 8.27
N GLY A 506 14.72 16.58 7.28
CA GLY A 506 15.65 15.47 7.43
C GLY A 506 15.00 14.08 7.29
N SER A 507 13.69 13.99 7.10
CA SER A 507 12.98 12.73 6.89
C SER A 507 12.84 12.42 5.40
N ILE A 508 12.80 11.12 5.06
CA ILE A 508 12.57 10.69 3.68
C ILE A 508 11.09 10.77 3.38
N VAL A 509 10.71 11.68 2.49
CA VAL A 509 9.34 11.83 2.00
C VAL A 509 9.34 11.93 0.48
N HIS A 510 8.44 11.21 -0.15
CA HIS A 510 8.28 11.21 -1.60
C HIS A 510 6.95 11.87 -2.00
N PHE A 511 6.97 12.58 -3.12
CA PHE A 511 5.83 13.28 -3.67
C PHE A 511 5.59 12.87 -5.13
N ARG A 512 4.32 12.83 -5.54
CA ARG A 512 3.89 12.64 -6.94
C ARG A 512 2.52 13.29 -7.17
N ASN A 513 2.07 13.34 -8.40
CA ASN A 513 0.75 13.85 -8.77
C ASN A 513 0.47 15.27 -8.24
N ILE A 514 1.51 16.11 -8.12
CA ILE A 514 1.37 17.48 -7.62
C ILE A 514 0.74 18.32 -8.72
N LYS A 515 -0.48 18.77 -8.51
CA LYS A 515 -1.25 19.59 -9.45
C LYS A 515 -2.02 20.68 -8.76
N ILE A 516 -2.18 21.80 -9.44
CA ILE A 516 -2.83 23.00 -8.91
C ILE A 516 -3.82 23.57 -9.93
N LYS A 517 -4.90 24.13 -9.42
CA LYS A 517 -5.87 24.89 -10.19
C LYS A 517 -6.07 26.24 -9.52
N GLU A 518 -5.90 27.31 -10.28
CA GLU A 518 -6.19 28.66 -9.81
C GLU A 518 -7.71 28.87 -9.80
N LEU A 519 -8.24 29.35 -8.69
CA LEU A 519 -9.64 29.70 -8.51
C LEU A 519 -9.84 31.18 -8.83
N LYS A 520 -11.03 31.53 -9.37
CA LYS A 520 -11.37 32.91 -9.73
C LYS A 520 -11.81 33.72 -8.53
#